data_ee16e672ffbc83045bd95411f0e7aa44
#
_entry.id   ee16e672ffbc83045bd95411f0e7aa44
#
_cell.length_a   1.000
_cell.length_b   1.000
_cell.length_c   1.000
_cell.angle_alpha   90.00
_cell.angle_beta   90.00
_cell.angle_gamma   90.00
#
_symmetry.space_group_name_H-M   'P 1'
#
loop_
_entity.id
_entity.type
_entity.pdbx_description
1 polymer ?
#
loop_
_entity_poly.entity_id
_entity_poly.type
_entity_poly.pdbx_seq_one_letter_code
_entity_poly.pdbx_strand_id
1 'polypeptide(L)'
;KTTLLRDLIRAVSDGEGGPALRVGVADERGELAAMYQGEPQFSIGRQTDVLDGCPKGPALLMLLRGMNPQVLAADEITAPEDAAALEMAANCGVSLLCTAHAGSLEELKARPLYRRLLDEGLFRRLVVIERAGRERRYQVVELC
;
A
#
# COMPACT_ATOMS: atom_id res chain seq x y z
N LYS A 1 -4.89 8.22 -6.64
CA LYS A 1 -4.60 7.05 -5.78
C LYS A 1 -3.27 7.22 -5.04
N THR A 2 -2.21 7.51 -5.75
CA THR A 2 -0.86 7.66 -5.18
C THR A 2 -0.81 8.75 -4.11
N THR A 3 -1.48 9.88 -4.34
CA THR A 3 -1.56 10.98 -3.37
C THR A 3 -2.25 10.56 -2.07
N LEU A 4 -3.36 9.85 -2.18
CA LEU A 4 -4.08 9.34 -0.99
C LEU A 4 -3.24 8.30 -0.25
N LEU A 5 -2.61 7.37 -0.96
CA LEU A 5 -1.75 6.37 -0.35
C LEU A 5 -0.61 7.02 0.41
N ARG A 6 0.05 8.02 -0.18
CA ARG A 6 1.12 8.80 0.48
C ARG A 6 0.63 9.44 1.77
N ASP A 7 -0.53 10.07 1.73
CA ASP A 7 -1.08 10.74 2.91
C ASP A 7 -1.48 9.76 4.02
N LEU A 8 -2.01 8.60 3.66
CA LEU A 8 -2.30 7.53 4.61
C LEU A 8 -1.01 6.99 5.25
N ILE A 9 0.04 6.80 4.47
CA ILE A 9 1.35 6.37 4.98
C ILE A 9 1.86 7.40 6.00
N ARG A 10 1.83 8.67 5.67
CA ARG A 10 2.23 9.76 6.55
C ARG A 10 1.41 9.75 7.85
N ALA A 11 0.10 9.69 7.74
CA ALA A 11 -0.79 9.72 8.90
C ALA A 11 -0.56 8.56 9.85
N VAL A 12 -0.41 7.35 9.31
CA VAL A 12 -0.14 6.15 10.10
C VAL A 12 1.25 6.21 10.75
N SER A 13 2.25 6.65 10.02
CA SER A 13 3.62 6.78 10.49
C SER A 13 3.77 7.84 11.58
N ASP A 14 3.08 8.95 11.45
CA ASP A 14 3.12 10.05 12.42
C ASP A 14 2.16 9.85 13.61
N GLY A 15 1.26 8.87 13.54
CA GLY A 15 0.30 8.59 14.61
C GLY A 15 -0.89 9.54 14.61
N GLU A 16 -1.32 10.00 13.46
CA GLU A 16 -2.51 10.84 13.33
C GLU A 16 -3.77 9.98 13.53
N GLY A 17 -4.52 10.26 14.58
CA GLY A 17 -5.74 9.52 14.91
C GLY A 17 -5.52 8.16 15.58
N GLY A 18 -4.28 7.84 15.96
CA GLY A 18 -3.94 6.57 16.62
C GLY A 18 -2.47 6.50 16.99
N PRO A 19 -1.96 5.34 17.42
CA PRO A 19 -0.53 5.19 17.72
C PRO A 19 0.29 5.30 16.43
N ALA A 20 1.49 5.89 16.56
CA ALA A 20 2.43 5.92 15.45
C ALA A 20 2.95 4.51 15.17
N LEU A 21 2.88 4.08 13.92
CA LEU A 21 3.29 2.75 13.48
C LEU A 21 4.50 2.83 12.55
N ARG A 22 5.34 1.80 12.60
CA ARG A 22 6.45 1.66 11.65
C ARG A 22 5.91 1.21 10.30
N VAL A 23 6.21 1.98 9.26
CA VAL A 23 5.73 1.71 7.89
C VAL A 23 6.92 1.42 6.99
N GLY A 24 6.83 0.33 6.24
CA GLY A 24 7.76 0.04 5.15
C GLY A 24 7.08 0.30 3.81
N VAL A 25 7.73 1.02 2.93
CA VAL A 25 7.20 1.38 1.61
C VAL A 25 8.05 0.78 0.50
N ALA A 26 7.44 -0.04 -0.34
CA ALA A 26 8.03 -0.50 -1.59
C ALA A 26 7.62 0.45 -2.71
N ASP A 27 8.52 1.36 -3.05
CA ASP A 27 8.27 2.46 -4.00
C ASP A 27 8.99 2.19 -5.33
N GLU A 28 8.48 1.22 -6.08
CA GLU A 28 9.13 0.71 -7.29
C GLU A 28 9.43 1.80 -8.33
N ARG A 29 8.49 2.73 -8.53
CA ARG A 29 8.63 3.80 -9.52
C ARG A 29 9.06 5.14 -8.96
N GLY A 30 9.30 5.23 -7.66
CA GLY A 30 9.72 6.46 -7.01
C GLY A 30 8.63 7.54 -6.93
N GLU A 31 7.36 7.16 -7.08
CA GLU A 31 6.26 8.12 -7.11
C GLU A 31 5.67 8.44 -5.72
N LEU A 32 5.86 7.56 -4.74
CA LEU A 32 5.34 7.77 -3.39
C LEU A 32 6.19 8.73 -2.58
N ALA A 33 7.45 8.40 -2.38
CA ALA A 33 8.37 9.20 -1.57
C ALA A 33 9.20 10.18 -2.41
N ALA A 34 9.43 9.89 -3.68
CA ALA A 34 10.29 10.65 -4.57
C ALA A 34 11.67 10.87 -3.94
N MET A 35 12.37 9.75 -3.64
CA MET A 35 13.67 9.78 -2.97
C MET A 35 14.71 10.50 -3.82
N TYR A 36 15.47 11.39 -3.18
CA TYR A 36 16.57 12.10 -3.80
C TYR A 36 17.73 12.18 -2.80
N GLN A 37 18.88 11.63 -3.18
CA GLN A 37 20.08 11.56 -2.32
C GLN A 37 19.80 11.00 -0.91
N GLY A 38 18.98 9.95 -0.85
CA GLY A 38 18.61 9.29 0.40
C GLY A 38 17.52 9.99 1.22
N GLU A 39 16.95 11.08 0.71
CA GLU A 39 15.92 11.83 1.41
C GLU A 39 14.60 11.84 0.63
N PRO A 40 13.46 11.59 1.28
CA PRO A 40 12.16 11.72 0.63
C PRO A 40 11.83 13.18 0.35
N GLN A 41 11.33 13.46 -0.84
CA GLN A 41 10.94 14.82 -1.24
C GLN A 41 9.48 15.12 -0.90
N PHE A 42 8.69 14.09 -0.64
CA PHE A 42 7.33 14.21 -0.12
C PHE A 42 7.27 13.80 1.34
N SER A 43 6.27 14.30 2.06
CA SER A 43 6.06 13.91 3.45
C SER A 43 5.44 12.51 3.52
N ILE A 44 6.19 11.57 4.09
CA ILE A 44 5.78 10.16 4.23
C ILE A 44 5.76 9.69 5.69
N GLY A 45 5.97 10.61 6.63
CA GLY A 45 5.97 10.29 8.06
C GLY A 45 7.33 9.96 8.63
N ARG A 46 7.45 10.11 9.94
CA ARG A 46 8.73 9.99 10.67
C ARG A 46 9.19 8.55 10.88
N GLN A 47 8.28 7.58 10.88
CA GLN A 47 8.59 6.17 11.12
C GLN A 47 8.44 5.34 9.84
N THR A 48 8.79 5.90 8.70
CA THR A 48 8.65 5.26 7.40
C THR A 48 10.01 4.99 6.79
N ASP A 49 10.22 3.72 6.43
CA ASP A 49 11.39 3.26 5.67
C ASP A 49 10.97 3.02 4.22
N VAL A 50 11.83 3.40 3.27
CA VAL A 50 11.53 3.31 1.84
C VAL A 50 12.59 2.49 1.12
N LEU A 51 12.15 1.54 0.29
CA LEU A 51 12.97 0.93 -0.75
C LEU A 51 12.40 1.38 -2.09
N ASP A 52 13.18 2.14 -2.83
CA ASP A 52 12.81 2.65 -4.15
C ASP A 52 13.63 1.99 -5.26
N GLY A 53 13.11 2.05 -6.48
CA GLY A 53 13.83 1.61 -7.66
C GLY A 53 14.06 0.11 -7.80
N CYS A 54 13.38 -0.73 -7.01
CA CYS A 54 13.45 -2.17 -7.15
C CYS A 54 12.04 -2.78 -7.22
N PRO A 55 11.88 -4.00 -7.79
CA PRO A 55 10.58 -4.64 -7.91
C PRO A 55 9.90 -4.80 -6.56
N LYS A 56 8.58 -4.61 -6.52
CA LYS A 56 7.77 -4.61 -5.29
C LYS A 56 7.88 -5.89 -4.47
N GLY A 57 7.77 -7.04 -5.11
CA GLY A 57 7.79 -8.33 -4.41
C GLY A 57 9.05 -8.49 -3.57
N PRO A 58 10.25 -8.45 -4.15
CA PRO A 58 11.51 -8.51 -3.40
C PRO A 58 11.65 -7.39 -2.37
N ALA A 59 11.25 -6.16 -2.72
CA ALA A 59 11.32 -5.02 -1.81
C ALA A 59 10.47 -5.23 -0.55
N LEU A 60 9.24 -5.72 -0.70
CA LEU A 60 8.34 -6.02 0.41
C LEU A 60 8.95 -7.08 1.34
N LEU A 61 9.56 -8.12 0.79
CA LEU A 61 10.22 -9.16 1.60
C LEU A 61 11.44 -8.63 2.33
N MET A 62 12.23 -7.77 1.70
CA MET A 62 13.40 -7.14 2.34
C MET A 62 12.96 -6.23 3.50
N LEU A 63 11.93 -5.44 3.30
CA LEU A 63 11.36 -4.59 4.34
C LEU A 63 10.81 -5.44 5.50
N LEU A 64 10.07 -6.50 5.19
CA LEU A 64 9.50 -7.40 6.19
C LEU A 64 10.57 -8.00 7.09
N ARG A 65 11.69 -8.44 6.50
CA ARG A 65 12.77 -9.12 7.22
C ARG A 65 13.71 -8.16 7.95
N GLY A 66 13.95 -6.99 7.37
CA GLY A 66 15.01 -6.08 7.83
C GLY A 66 14.54 -4.91 8.70
N MET A 67 13.32 -4.42 8.50
CA MET A 67 12.86 -3.16 9.10
C MET A 67 11.79 -3.34 10.19
N ASN A 68 11.38 -4.57 10.45
CA ASN A 68 10.36 -4.86 11.46
C ASN A 68 9.11 -3.96 11.32
N PRO A 69 8.49 -3.88 10.15
CA PRO A 69 7.36 -3.00 9.93
C PRO A 69 6.10 -3.52 10.61
N GLN A 70 5.23 -2.61 11.01
CA GLN A 70 3.86 -2.91 11.44
C GLN A 70 2.88 -2.76 10.28
N VAL A 71 3.26 -1.96 9.29
CA VAL A 71 2.49 -1.73 8.06
C VAL A 71 3.45 -1.79 6.87
N LEU A 72 3.04 -2.47 5.81
CA LEU A 72 3.72 -2.42 4.51
C LEU A 72 2.82 -1.76 3.49
N ALA A 73 3.40 -0.87 2.71
CA ALA A 73 2.69 -0.14 1.67
C ALA A 73 3.36 -0.34 0.31
N ALA A 74 2.54 -0.50 -0.72
CA ALA A 74 3.00 -0.61 -2.09
C ALA A 74 1.98 -0.02 -3.04
N ASP A 75 2.47 0.68 -4.06
CA ASP A 75 1.64 1.24 -5.11
C ASP A 75 1.42 0.20 -6.21
N GLU A 76 0.20 0.11 -6.69
CA GLU A 76 -0.21 -0.65 -7.89
C GLU A 76 0.30 -2.10 -7.96
N ILE A 77 -0.41 -2.98 -7.29
CA ILE A 77 -0.13 -4.42 -7.32
C ILE A 77 -0.45 -4.98 -8.70
N THR A 78 0.53 -5.61 -9.36
CA THR A 78 0.39 -6.07 -10.75
C THR A 78 0.87 -7.49 -11.02
N ALA A 79 1.71 -8.07 -10.17
CA ALA A 79 2.35 -9.34 -10.43
C ALA A 79 2.05 -10.40 -9.36
N PRO A 80 2.08 -11.72 -9.73
CA PRO A 80 1.91 -12.79 -8.74
C PRO A 80 2.94 -12.75 -7.61
N GLU A 81 4.16 -12.32 -7.88
CA GLU A 81 5.22 -12.17 -6.89
C GLU A 81 4.85 -11.12 -5.83
N ASP A 82 4.16 -10.06 -6.23
CA ASP A 82 3.65 -9.03 -5.31
C ASP A 82 2.63 -9.66 -4.35
N ALA A 83 1.71 -10.44 -4.90
CA ALA A 83 0.69 -11.13 -4.10
C ALA A 83 1.32 -12.10 -3.09
N ALA A 84 2.31 -12.89 -3.51
CA ALA A 84 3.00 -13.82 -2.62
C ALA A 84 3.70 -13.10 -1.46
N ALA A 85 4.34 -11.95 -1.74
CA ALA A 85 4.98 -11.15 -0.71
C ALA A 85 3.96 -10.56 0.28
N LEU A 86 2.82 -10.08 -0.22
CA LEU A 86 1.74 -9.56 0.63
C LEU A 86 1.13 -10.63 1.52
N GLU A 87 0.92 -11.84 0.99
CA GLU A 87 0.43 -12.98 1.77
C GLU A 87 1.39 -13.33 2.90
N MET A 88 2.69 -13.35 2.63
CA MET A 88 3.71 -13.63 3.63
C MET A 88 3.70 -12.55 4.73
N ALA A 89 3.61 -11.28 4.36
CA ALA A 89 3.54 -10.18 5.31
C ALA A 89 2.28 -10.28 6.19
N ALA A 90 1.14 -10.56 5.59
CA ALA A 90 -0.13 -10.71 6.33
C ALA A 90 -0.04 -11.88 7.34
N ASN A 91 0.58 -12.99 6.94
CA ASN A 91 0.79 -14.13 7.82
C ASN A 91 1.73 -13.82 8.99
N CYS A 92 2.58 -12.82 8.85
CA CYS A 92 3.43 -12.31 9.94
C CYS A 92 2.74 -11.24 10.81
N GLY A 93 1.46 -10.98 10.56
CA GLY A 93 0.68 -10.00 11.34
C GLY A 93 0.85 -8.54 10.89
N VAL A 94 1.46 -8.32 9.74
CA VAL A 94 1.67 -6.97 9.19
C VAL A 94 0.42 -6.50 8.46
N SER A 95 0.01 -5.26 8.70
CA SER A 95 -1.09 -4.62 7.98
C SER A 95 -0.63 -4.10 6.62
N LEU A 96 -1.53 -4.06 5.66
CA LEU A 96 -1.21 -3.73 4.28
C LEU A 96 -1.94 -2.48 3.80
N LEU A 97 -1.23 -1.61 3.09
CA LEU A 97 -1.77 -0.46 2.37
C LEU A 97 -1.33 -0.54 0.91
N CYS A 98 -2.27 -0.79 0.01
CA CYS A 98 -1.94 -0.99 -1.40
C CYS A 98 -2.92 -0.26 -2.29
N THR A 99 -2.51 0.00 -3.53
CA THR A 99 -3.40 0.52 -4.56
C THR A 99 -3.55 -0.48 -5.69
N ALA A 100 -4.67 -0.38 -6.38
CA ALA A 100 -4.96 -1.14 -7.57
C ALA A 100 -5.70 -0.26 -8.56
N HIS A 101 -5.59 -0.58 -9.85
CA HIS A 101 -6.32 0.13 -10.89
C HIS A 101 -7.45 -0.74 -11.42
N ALA A 102 -8.69 -0.29 -11.20
CA ALA A 102 -9.89 -0.95 -11.71
C ALA A 102 -11.03 0.07 -11.82
N GLY A 103 -11.94 -0.17 -12.71
CA GLY A 103 -13.12 0.70 -12.91
C GLY A 103 -14.20 0.51 -11.85
N SER A 104 -14.25 -0.66 -11.21
CA SER A 104 -15.25 -1.01 -10.19
C SER A 104 -14.77 -2.15 -9.32
N LEU A 105 -15.47 -2.41 -8.21
CA LEU A 105 -15.21 -3.57 -7.35
C LEU A 105 -15.41 -4.88 -8.10
N GLU A 106 -16.45 -4.96 -8.94
CA GLU A 106 -16.75 -6.14 -9.76
C GLU A 106 -15.62 -6.42 -10.75
N GLU A 107 -15.10 -5.38 -11.40
CA GLU A 107 -13.95 -5.51 -12.30
C GLU A 107 -12.70 -5.99 -11.54
N LEU A 108 -12.46 -5.46 -10.34
CA LEU A 108 -11.35 -5.89 -9.50
C LEU A 108 -11.47 -7.38 -9.16
N LYS A 109 -12.64 -7.81 -8.71
CA LYS A 109 -12.92 -9.22 -8.37
C LYS A 109 -12.85 -10.16 -9.57
N ALA A 110 -13.07 -9.66 -10.78
CA ALA A 110 -12.97 -10.45 -11.99
C ALA A 110 -11.51 -10.83 -12.34
N ARG A 111 -10.55 -10.11 -11.83
CA ARG A 111 -9.14 -10.39 -12.06
C ARG A 111 -8.63 -11.43 -11.06
N PRO A 112 -8.06 -12.57 -11.53
CA PRO A 112 -7.65 -13.67 -10.64
C PRO A 112 -6.71 -13.25 -9.52
N LEU A 113 -5.75 -12.37 -9.81
CA LEU A 113 -4.79 -11.88 -8.81
C LEU A 113 -5.49 -11.20 -7.63
N TYR A 114 -6.39 -10.27 -7.91
CA TYR A 114 -7.09 -9.52 -6.86
C TYR A 114 -8.15 -10.37 -6.18
N ARG A 115 -8.84 -11.23 -6.93
CA ARG A 115 -9.79 -12.20 -6.35
C ARG A 115 -9.12 -13.02 -5.26
N ARG A 116 -7.93 -13.55 -5.54
CA ARG A 116 -7.16 -14.34 -4.58
C ARG A 116 -6.87 -13.53 -3.32
N LEU A 117 -6.35 -12.32 -3.46
CA LEU A 117 -6.03 -11.46 -2.32
C LEU A 117 -7.27 -11.11 -1.49
N LEU A 118 -8.39 -10.84 -2.15
CA LEU A 118 -9.65 -10.51 -1.48
C LEU A 118 -10.26 -11.74 -0.78
N ASP A 119 -10.23 -12.90 -1.43
CA ASP A 119 -10.80 -14.14 -0.88
C ASP A 119 -10.00 -14.64 0.34
N GLU A 120 -8.69 -14.40 0.36
CA GLU A 120 -7.84 -14.75 1.49
C GLU A 120 -7.97 -13.78 2.67
N GLY A 121 -8.75 -12.71 2.53
CA GLY A 121 -9.02 -11.76 3.60
C GLY A 121 -7.84 -10.88 3.99
N LEU A 122 -6.89 -10.66 3.07
CA LEU A 122 -5.74 -9.80 3.31
C LEU A 122 -6.12 -8.35 3.54
N PHE A 123 -7.21 -7.92 2.92
CA PHE A 123 -7.71 -6.55 3.00
C PHE A 123 -9.09 -6.53 3.64
N ARG A 124 -9.28 -5.67 4.61
CA ARG A 124 -10.56 -5.48 5.31
C ARG A 124 -11.41 -4.40 4.69
N ARG A 125 -10.78 -3.42 4.07
CA ARG A 125 -11.44 -2.25 3.51
C ARG A 125 -10.92 -1.94 2.14
N LEU A 126 -11.84 -1.48 1.31
CA LEU A 126 -11.54 -0.96 -0.01
C LEU A 126 -12.00 0.49 -0.07
N VAL A 127 -11.12 1.38 -0.48
CA VAL A 127 -11.49 2.77 -0.75
C VAL A 127 -11.61 2.93 -2.26
N VAL A 128 -12.83 3.16 -2.72
CA VAL A 128 -13.10 3.45 -4.12
C VAL A 128 -12.98 4.95 -4.33
N ILE A 129 -12.13 5.34 -5.27
CA ILE A 129 -11.90 6.74 -5.61
C ILE A 129 -12.56 7.01 -6.96
N GLU A 130 -13.59 7.84 -6.95
CA GLU A 130 -14.31 8.25 -8.16
C GLU A 130 -14.05 9.72 -8.46
N ARG A 131 -13.98 10.03 -9.75
CA ARG A 131 -13.83 11.40 -10.21
C ARG A 131 -15.19 11.91 -10.69
N ALA A 132 -15.72 12.92 -9.99
CA ALA A 132 -16.96 13.60 -10.37
C ALA A 132 -16.62 15.04 -10.75
N GLY A 133 -16.38 15.32 -12.05
CA GLY A 133 -15.95 16.61 -12.54
C GLY A 133 -14.55 16.97 -12.01
N ARG A 134 -14.44 18.06 -11.24
CA ARG A 134 -13.19 18.50 -10.60
C ARG A 134 -13.01 17.91 -9.20
N GLU A 135 -14.06 17.31 -8.65
CA GLU A 135 -14.04 16.72 -7.31
C GLU A 135 -13.72 15.23 -7.36
N ARG A 136 -13.07 14.75 -6.29
CA ARG A 136 -12.88 13.33 -6.05
C ARG A 136 -13.84 12.89 -4.95
N ARG A 137 -14.52 11.76 -5.17
CA ARG A 137 -15.37 11.13 -4.17
C ARG A 137 -14.70 9.86 -3.68
N TYR A 138 -14.81 9.63 -2.37
CA TYR A 138 -14.25 8.47 -1.72
C TYR A 138 -15.38 7.65 -1.12
N GLN A 139 -15.41 6.37 -1.43
CA GLN A 139 -16.35 5.43 -0.83
C GLN A 139 -15.57 4.32 -0.14
N VAL A 140 -15.86 4.10 1.14
CA VAL A 140 -15.25 3.00 1.90
C VAL A 140 -16.18 1.81 1.88
N VAL A 141 -15.67 0.67 1.43
CA VAL A 141 -16.40 -0.60 1.38
C VAL A 141 -15.75 -1.56 2.36
N GLU A 142 -16.54 -2.11 3.28
CA GLU A 142 -16.07 -3.19 4.16
C GLU A 142 -16.06 -4.51 3.38
N LEU A 143 -14.94 -5.22 3.43
CA LEU A 143 -14.74 -6.47 2.69
C LEU A 143 -14.92 -7.71 3.57
N CYS A 144 -14.82 -7.54 4.87
CA CYS A 144 -14.95 -8.64 5.83
C CYS A 144 -15.87 -8.25 6.97
#